data_db3cf0cea7dcc8467a5f69f75e3be5f1
#
_entry.id   db3cf0cea7dcc8467a5f69f75e3be5f1
#
_cell.length_a   1.000
_cell.length_b   1.000
_cell.length_c   1.000
_cell.angle_alpha   90.00
_cell.angle_beta   90.00
_cell.angle_gamma   90.00
#
_symmetry.space_group_name_H-M   'P 1'
#
loop_
_entity.id
_entity.type
_entity.pdbx_description
1 polymer ?
#
loop_
_entity_poly.entity_id
_entity_poly.type
_entity_poly.pdbx_seq_one_letter_code
_entity_poly.pdbx_strand_id
1 'polypeptide(L)'
;MKSASTALAIAILATGASAQVTIKATNTLPIARTSQTIELSGNMLPPVGQRQDVSFVHVKDSAGKEVLAQAVDTDFDNSHKPDIVIFQADFAPNESKTFTVSVGAKQTYEESDFKAFGRFNRERFDDFCWENDKIAHRMYGKGLETWDGEPLTSSTIDVWSKKTAKMVTDKWYMMDDYHADHGEGADFYSAGESRGIGGSGVWASDKLFVSKNFVNSRVLAKGPIRVLFELDYESWDVGGMKVSETKRISLDGGSHLDKLQSTYKIESGSGPLTIGVGMKKTNGEQREASPEKGVFAKWERVEKNAGMQGLGVIVDPKTLVEQKDDQRNWLMLIKATPDNKVTYWAGFCWDKAGPMTDLAGWKKYLDTYAQEIASPIQVSAAP
;
A
#
# COMPACT_ATOMS: atom_id res chain seq x y z
N MET A 1 -19.84 -68.00 -41.15
CA MET A 1 -18.58 -67.26 -40.90
C MET A 1 -18.93 -65.80 -40.77
N LYS A 2 -18.94 -65.27 -39.53
CA LYS A 2 -19.17 -63.85 -39.25
C LYS A 2 -17.85 -63.18 -38.93
N SER A 3 -17.42 -62.28 -39.78
CA SER A 3 -16.19 -61.46 -39.55
C SER A 3 -16.49 -60.35 -38.56
N ALA A 4 -15.76 -60.31 -37.48
CA ALA A 4 -15.81 -59.19 -36.50
C ALA A 4 -14.75 -58.14 -36.95
N SER A 5 -15.19 -56.97 -37.29
CA SER A 5 -14.33 -55.78 -37.53
C SER A 5 -14.07 -55.07 -36.21
N THR A 6 -12.82 -55.11 -35.77
CA THR A 6 -12.37 -54.38 -34.59
C THR A 6 -12.02 -52.95 -35.02
N ALA A 7 -12.81 -51.98 -34.60
CA ALA A 7 -12.50 -50.55 -34.79
C ALA A 7 -11.52 -50.09 -33.72
N LEU A 8 -10.30 -49.70 -34.13
CA LEU A 8 -9.28 -49.10 -33.27
C LEU A 8 -9.58 -47.61 -33.12
N ALA A 9 -10.09 -47.23 -31.96
CA ALA A 9 -10.26 -45.80 -31.62
C ALA A 9 -8.92 -45.20 -31.23
N ILE A 10 -8.34 -44.39 -32.09
CA ILE A 10 -7.17 -43.55 -31.79
C ILE A 10 -7.66 -42.34 -31.00
N ALA A 11 -7.41 -42.32 -29.69
CA ALA A 11 -7.58 -41.13 -28.88
C ALA A 11 -6.43 -40.15 -29.19
N ILE A 12 -6.72 -39.14 -29.97
CA ILE A 12 -5.80 -37.98 -30.17
C ILE A 12 -5.85 -37.17 -28.87
N LEU A 13 -4.87 -37.36 -28.01
CA LEU A 13 -4.57 -36.42 -26.92
C LEU A 13 -4.04 -35.13 -27.56
N ALA A 14 -4.92 -34.20 -27.80
CA ALA A 14 -4.53 -32.84 -28.11
C ALA A 14 -3.89 -32.24 -26.84
N THR A 15 -2.57 -32.32 -26.73
CA THR A 15 -1.81 -31.49 -25.80
C THR A 15 -1.92 -30.05 -26.29
N GLY A 16 -2.98 -29.37 -25.88
CA GLY A 16 -3.08 -27.92 -26.08
C GLY A 16 -1.87 -27.29 -25.39
N ALA A 17 -0.92 -26.77 -26.15
CA ALA A 17 0.14 -25.97 -25.60
C ALA A 17 -0.56 -24.80 -24.85
N SER A 18 -0.49 -24.81 -23.52
CA SER A 18 -0.97 -23.69 -22.71
C SER A 18 -0.23 -22.45 -23.17
N ALA A 19 -0.96 -21.44 -23.64
CA ALA A 19 -0.35 -20.19 -24.05
C ALA A 19 0.48 -19.66 -22.87
N GLN A 20 1.75 -19.42 -23.11
CA GLN A 20 2.67 -18.89 -22.10
C GLN A 20 3.42 -17.69 -22.67
N VAL A 21 3.80 -16.77 -21.79
CA VAL A 21 4.60 -15.59 -22.11
C VAL A 21 5.85 -15.63 -21.24
N THR A 22 7.01 -15.38 -21.83
CA THR A 22 8.23 -15.14 -21.06
C THR A 22 8.36 -13.65 -20.83
N ILE A 23 8.60 -13.23 -19.59
CA ILE A 23 8.87 -11.84 -19.23
C ILE A 23 10.28 -11.69 -18.71
N LYS A 24 10.86 -10.53 -18.93
CA LYS A 24 12.14 -10.11 -18.36
C LYS A 24 11.89 -8.94 -17.40
N ALA A 25 12.35 -9.08 -16.15
CA ALA A 25 12.33 -8.03 -15.15
C ALA A 25 13.77 -7.61 -14.81
N THR A 26 14.05 -6.31 -14.82
CA THR A 26 15.41 -5.78 -14.67
C THR A 26 15.47 -4.72 -13.58
N ASN A 27 16.35 -4.92 -12.61
CA ASN A 27 16.82 -3.90 -11.68
C ASN A 27 17.90 -3.07 -12.36
N THR A 28 17.64 -1.81 -12.66
CA THR A 28 18.60 -0.91 -13.30
C THR A 28 19.48 -0.14 -12.31
N LEU A 29 19.23 -0.32 -11.00
CA LEU A 29 20.01 0.34 -9.96
C LEU A 29 21.22 -0.50 -9.53
N PRO A 30 22.35 0.13 -9.14
CA PRO A 30 23.55 -0.55 -8.64
C PRO A 30 23.42 -0.97 -7.16
N ILE A 31 22.20 -1.25 -6.70
CA ILE A 31 21.87 -1.70 -5.35
C ILE A 31 21.02 -2.96 -5.39
N ALA A 32 21.14 -3.81 -4.38
CA ALA A 32 20.25 -4.94 -4.20
C ALA A 32 18.86 -4.45 -3.76
N ARG A 33 17.83 -5.09 -4.27
CA ARG A 33 16.42 -4.77 -4.00
C ARG A 33 15.70 -6.03 -3.57
N THR A 34 15.06 -5.99 -2.41
CA THR A 34 14.31 -7.13 -1.87
C THR A 34 12.81 -6.94 -1.99
N SER A 35 12.07 -8.03 -2.12
CA SER A 35 10.60 -8.03 -2.15
C SER A 35 9.99 -7.05 -3.16
N GLN A 36 10.63 -6.90 -4.33
CA GLN A 36 10.14 -5.97 -5.35
C GLN A 36 8.88 -6.52 -5.99
N THR A 37 7.79 -5.76 -5.92
CA THR A 37 6.53 -6.12 -6.57
C THR A 37 6.61 -5.82 -8.05
N ILE A 38 6.36 -6.84 -8.86
CA ILE A 38 6.30 -6.79 -10.32
C ILE A 38 4.84 -6.87 -10.72
N GLU A 39 4.39 -5.93 -11.54
CA GLU A 39 3.02 -5.86 -12.05
C GLU A 39 2.98 -6.29 -13.52
N LEU A 40 2.10 -7.23 -13.84
CA LEU A 40 1.89 -7.76 -15.19
C LEU A 40 0.51 -7.35 -15.70
N SER A 41 0.48 -6.73 -16.88
CA SER A 41 -0.74 -6.36 -17.58
C SER A 41 -0.57 -6.44 -19.09
N GLY A 42 -1.67 -6.40 -19.83
CA GLY A 42 -1.66 -6.35 -21.28
C GLY A 42 -0.90 -7.52 -21.94
N ASN A 43 0.07 -7.22 -22.78
CA ASN A 43 0.87 -8.21 -23.53
C ASN A 43 1.88 -9.01 -22.68
N MET A 44 2.02 -8.67 -21.42
CA MET A 44 2.82 -9.46 -20.44
C MET A 44 2.02 -10.63 -19.85
N LEU A 45 0.73 -10.68 -20.13
CA LEU A 45 -0.15 -11.78 -19.74
C LEU A 45 -0.40 -12.72 -20.91
N PRO A 46 -0.51 -14.05 -20.67
CA PRO A 46 -0.95 -14.98 -21.72
C PRO A 46 -2.33 -14.57 -22.24
N PRO A 47 -2.67 -14.87 -23.49
CA PRO A 47 -4.03 -14.71 -23.98
C PRO A 47 -4.99 -15.55 -23.12
N VAL A 48 -5.60 -14.94 -22.14
CA VAL A 48 -6.71 -15.51 -21.38
C VAL A 48 -7.95 -15.26 -22.20
N GLY A 49 -8.63 -16.31 -22.64
CA GLY A 49 -9.85 -16.17 -23.44
C GLY A 49 -10.83 -15.21 -22.74
N GLN A 50 -11.72 -14.58 -23.49
CA GLN A 50 -12.66 -13.54 -23.03
C GLN A 50 -13.53 -13.87 -21.80
N ARG A 51 -13.45 -15.09 -21.26
CA ARG A 51 -14.18 -15.57 -20.09
C ARG A 51 -13.33 -15.89 -18.88
N GLN A 52 -12.01 -15.83 -18.99
CA GLN A 52 -11.10 -16.10 -17.88
C GLN A 52 -10.56 -14.77 -17.34
N ASP A 53 -10.69 -14.56 -16.05
CA ASP A 53 -10.01 -13.48 -15.36
C ASP A 53 -8.54 -13.87 -15.08
N VAL A 54 -7.71 -12.90 -14.72
CA VAL A 54 -6.28 -13.13 -14.46
C VAL A 54 -6.01 -13.94 -13.20
N SER A 55 -7.03 -14.34 -12.43
CA SER A 55 -6.90 -15.24 -11.28
C SER A 55 -6.42 -16.65 -11.65
N PHE A 56 -6.39 -16.98 -12.94
CA PHE A 56 -5.88 -18.26 -13.47
C PHE A 56 -4.43 -18.15 -13.94
N VAL A 57 -3.79 -17.02 -13.77
CA VAL A 57 -2.41 -16.77 -14.22
C VAL A 57 -1.42 -17.24 -13.16
N HIS A 58 -0.43 -18.01 -13.58
CA HIS A 58 0.67 -18.54 -12.78
C HIS A 58 1.99 -17.97 -13.25
N VAL A 59 2.90 -17.75 -12.31
CA VAL A 59 4.26 -17.25 -12.57
C VAL A 59 5.27 -18.26 -12.08
N LYS A 60 6.25 -18.60 -12.92
CA LYS A 60 7.39 -19.47 -12.56
C LYS A 60 8.70 -18.73 -12.78
N ASP A 61 9.64 -18.97 -11.91
CA ASP A 61 11.01 -18.49 -12.08
C ASP A 61 11.78 -19.27 -13.17
N SER A 62 13.01 -18.89 -13.44
CA SER A 62 13.87 -19.54 -14.45
C SER A 62 14.21 -21.01 -14.12
N ALA A 63 14.05 -21.45 -12.88
CA ALA A 63 14.20 -22.85 -12.46
C ALA A 63 12.89 -23.65 -12.59
N GLY A 64 11.79 -23.02 -13.01
CA GLY A 64 10.47 -23.62 -13.12
C GLY A 64 9.71 -23.72 -11.80
N LYS A 65 10.21 -23.09 -10.73
CA LYS A 65 9.54 -23.05 -9.43
C LYS A 65 8.40 -22.03 -9.47
N GLU A 66 7.24 -22.42 -8.95
CA GLU A 66 6.09 -21.54 -8.78
C GLU A 66 6.43 -20.38 -7.85
N VAL A 67 6.09 -19.17 -8.28
CA VAL A 67 6.20 -17.94 -7.49
C VAL A 67 4.81 -17.53 -7.05
N LEU A 68 4.64 -17.17 -5.78
CA LEU A 68 3.37 -16.64 -5.28
C LEU A 68 2.96 -15.44 -6.14
N ALA A 69 1.79 -15.51 -6.74
CA ALA A 69 1.22 -14.46 -7.56
C ALA A 69 -0.17 -14.09 -7.04
N GLN A 70 -0.58 -12.86 -7.22
CA GLN A 70 -1.89 -12.35 -6.81
C GLN A 70 -2.55 -11.64 -7.99
N ALA A 71 -3.78 -12.00 -8.27
CA ALA A 71 -4.64 -11.24 -9.18
C ALA A 71 -5.24 -10.04 -8.43
N VAL A 72 -5.16 -8.85 -9.01
CA VAL A 72 -5.61 -7.59 -8.41
C VAL A 72 -6.55 -6.87 -9.37
N ASP A 73 -7.69 -6.40 -8.85
CA ASP A 73 -8.59 -5.46 -9.51
C ASP A 73 -8.09 -4.05 -9.21
N THR A 74 -7.70 -3.28 -10.23
CA THR A 74 -7.13 -1.94 -10.02
C THR A 74 -8.09 -0.82 -10.37
N ASP A 75 -9.17 -1.05 -11.09
CA ASP A 75 -10.05 0.00 -11.58
C ASP A 75 -11.44 0.00 -10.96
N PHE A 76 -11.81 -1.08 -10.26
CA PHE A 76 -13.13 -1.25 -9.64
C PHE A 76 -14.26 -0.91 -10.62
N ASP A 77 -14.11 -1.35 -11.85
CA ASP A 77 -15.16 -1.24 -12.84
C ASP A 77 -16.34 -2.18 -12.51
N ASN A 78 -17.42 -2.09 -13.26
CA ASN A 78 -18.60 -2.96 -13.02
C ASN A 78 -18.34 -4.45 -13.33
N SER A 79 -17.17 -4.81 -13.84
CA SER A 79 -16.82 -6.20 -14.13
C SER A 79 -16.47 -6.98 -12.87
N HIS A 80 -15.95 -6.31 -11.83
CA HIS A 80 -15.39 -6.91 -10.60
C HIS A 80 -14.38 -8.02 -10.89
N LYS A 81 -13.63 -7.90 -11.97
CA LYS A 81 -12.62 -8.87 -12.40
C LYS A 81 -11.23 -8.28 -12.23
N PRO A 82 -10.30 -9.04 -11.65
CA PRO A 82 -8.91 -8.64 -11.61
C PRO A 82 -8.37 -8.37 -13.04
N ASP A 83 -7.60 -7.30 -13.17
CA ASP A 83 -7.04 -6.79 -14.43
C ASP A 83 -5.52 -6.88 -14.51
N ILE A 84 -4.84 -7.04 -13.37
CA ILE A 84 -3.40 -7.25 -13.32
C ILE A 84 -3.05 -8.47 -12.46
N VAL A 85 -1.85 -9.01 -12.70
CA VAL A 85 -1.22 -10.00 -11.82
C VAL A 85 0.04 -9.40 -11.22
N ILE A 86 0.21 -9.56 -9.91
CA ILE A 86 1.43 -9.14 -9.22
C ILE A 86 2.15 -10.34 -8.61
N PHE A 87 3.47 -10.24 -8.51
CA PHE A 87 4.31 -11.18 -7.77
C PHE A 87 5.55 -10.45 -7.25
N GLN A 88 6.31 -11.08 -6.35
CA GLN A 88 7.51 -10.46 -5.77
C GLN A 88 8.76 -11.25 -6.10
N ALA A 89 9.87 -10.51 -6.31
CA ALA A 89 11.20 -11.09 -6.48
C ALA A 89 12.28 -10.18 -5.89
N ASP A 90 13.39 -10.80 -5.48
CA ASP A 90 14.59 -10.09 -5.07
C ASP A 90 15.52 -9.91 -6.28
N PHE A 91 16.28 -8.84 -6.30
CA PHE A 91 17.25 -8.55 -7.35
C PHE A 91 18.60 -8.14 -6.77
N ALA A 92 19.67 -8.68 -7.30
CA ALA A 92 21.01 -8.16 -7.10
C ALA A 92 21.20 -6.81 -7.86
N PRO A 93 22.27 -6.05 -7.60
CA PRO A 93 22.58 -4.83 -8.36
C PRO A 93 22.65 -5.10 -9.87
N ASN A 94 21.92 -4.29 -10.67
CA ASN A 94 21.87 -4.38 -12.14
C ASN A 94 21.43 -5.77 -12.68
N GLU A 95 20.69 -6.55 -11.90
CA GLU A 95 20.29 -7.90 -12.29
C GLU A 95 19.03 -7.90 -13.18
N SER A 96 19.02 -8.81 -14.14
CA SER A 96 17.81 -9.18 -14.89
C SER A 96 17.41 -10.61 -14.57
N LYS A 97 16.12 -10.84 -14.38
CA LYS A 97 15.52 -12.17 -14.20
C LYS A 97 14.45 -12.43 -15.24
N THR A 98 14.29 -13.69 -15.61
CA THR A 98 13.21 -14.12 -16.51
C THR A 98 12.20 -14.96 -15.75
N PHE A 99 10.94 -14.80 -16.12
CA PHE A 99 9.83 -15.55 -15.55
C PHE A 99 8.94 -16.06 -16.67
N THR A 100 8.37 -17.23 -16.47
CA THR A 100 7.36 -17.80 -17.36
C THR A 100 5.98 -17.54 -16.78
N VAL A 101 5.12 -16.93 -17.56
CA VAL A 101 3.73 -16.61 -17.20
C VAL A 101 2.82 -17.50 -18.02
N SER A 102 1.96 -18.26 -17.37
CA SER A 102 1.09 -19.26 -18.00
C SER A 102 -0.31 -19.27 -17.39
N VAL A 103 -1.26 -19.92 -18.04
CA VAL A 103 -2.61 -20.13 -17.50
C VAL A 103 -2.71 -21.53 -16.88
N GLY A 104 -3.33 -21.62 -15.71
CA GLY A 104 -3.51 -22.86 -14.95
C GLY A 104 -4.86 -22.96 -14.26
N ALA A 105 -4.89 -23.57 -13.09
CA ALA A 105 -6.06 -23.55 -12.20
C ALA A 105 -6.25 -22.17 -11.58
N LYS A 106 -7.43 -21.90 -11.03
CA LYS A 106 -7.65 -20.67 -10.26
C LYS A 106 -6.71 -20.64 -9.05
N GLN A 107 -6.04 -19.51 -8.83
CA GLN A 107 -5.17 -19.28 -7.67
C GLN A 107 -5.96 -19.43 -6.36
N THR A 108 -5.40 -20.14 -5.41
CA THR A 108 -5.86 -20.28 -4.03
C THR A 108 -4.71 -20.00 -3.09
N TYR A 109 -5.02 -19.48 -1.91
CA TYR A 109 -4.00 -19.04 -0.95
C TYR A 109 -4.27 -19.65 0.42
N GLU A 110 -3.21 -20.11 1.07
CA GLU A 110 -3.23 -20.54 2.45
C GLU A 110 -2.92 -19.36 3.38
N GLU A 111 -3.26 -19.43 4.66
CA GLU A 111 -2.98 -18.38 5.64
C GLU A 111 -1.49 -17.98 5.67
N SER A 112 -0.59 -18.95 5.50
CA SER A 112 0.86 -18.74 5.46
C SER A 112 1.36 -17.94 4.25
N ASP A 113 0.57 -17.81 3.19
CA ASP A 113 0.92 -17.05 1.99
C ASP A 113 0.74 -15.54 2.20
N PHE A 114 -0.08 -15.14 3.19
CA PHE A 114 -0.44 -13.76 3.39
C PHE A 114 0.71 -12.94 3.99
N LYS A 115 1.16 -11.98 3.22
CA LYS A 115 2.11 -10.94 3.61
C LYS A 115 1.45 -9.57 3.73
N ALA A 116 0.20 -9.41 3.31
CA ALA A 116 -0.57 -8.19 3.42
C ALA A 116 -2.05 -8.52 3.61
N PHE A 117 -2.75 -7.73 4.39
CA PHE A 117 -4.17 -7.90 4.70
C PHE A 117 -4.79 -6.56 5.09
N GLY A 118 -6.10 -6.41 4.90
CA GLY A 118 -6.85 -5.26 5.40
C GLY A 118 -8.34 -5.44 5.23
N ARG A 119 -9.10 -4.82 6.11
CA ARG A 119 -10.55 -4.85 6.11
C ARG A 119 -11.19 -3.68 6.84
N PHE A 120 -12.46 -3.48 6.59
CA PHE A 120 -13.36 -2.65 7.38
C PHE A 120 -13.76 -3.39 8.67
N ASN A 121 -13.71 -2.70 9.81
CA ASN A 121 -13.97 -3.26 11.13
C ASN A 121 -15.21 -2.59 11.76
N ARG A 122 -16.35 -3.19 11.53
CA ARG A 122 -17.62 -2.73 12.10
C ARG A 122 -17.65 -2.83 13.61
N GLU A 123 -16.99 -3.83 14.17
CA GLU A 123 -16.86 -4.09 15.61
C GLU A 123 -16.00 -3.04 16.34
N ARG A 124 -15.28 -2.19 15.62
CA ARG A 124 -14.47 -1.10 16.17
C ARG A 124 -14.84 0.23 15.52
N PHE A 125 -16.08 0.67 15.72
CA PHE A 125 -16.60 1.98 15.32
C PHE A 125 -16.37 2.33 13.83
N ASP A 126 -16.53 1.31 12.97
CA ASP A 126 -16.40 1.43 11.52
C ASP A 126 -14.98 1.84 11.05
N ASP A 127 -13.94 1.46 11.78
CA ASP A 127 -12.56 1.68 11.38
C ASP A 127 -12.17 0.86 10.15
N PHE A 128 -11.13 1.29 9.45
CA PHE A 128 -10.43 0.47 8.46
C PHE A 128 -9.02 0.18 8.94
N CYS A 129 -8.66 -1.09 9.05
CA CYS A 129 -7.30 -1.50 9.38
C CYS A 129 -6.64 -2.21 8.20
N TRP A 130 -5.32 -2.06 8.11
CA TRP A 130 -4.50 -2.79 7.16
C TRP A 130 -3.10 -3.01 7.72
N GLU A 131 -2.47 -4.06 7.23
CA GLU A 131 -1.15 -4.46 7.67
C GLU A 131 -0.41 -5.25 6.60
N ASN A 132 0.90 -5.34 6.77
CA ASN A 132 1.71 -6.34 6.10
C ASN A 132 2.61 -7.06 7.13
N ASP A 133 3.60 -7.81 6.66
CA ASP A 133 4.58 -8.51 7.49
C ASP A 133 5.55 -7.58 8.25
N LYS A 134 5.44 -6.25 8.13
CA LYS A 134 6.30 -5.24 8.78
C LYS A 134 5.54 -4.28 9.68
N ILE A 135 4.43 -3.74 9.21
CA ILE A 135 3.71 -2.62 9.82
C ILE A 135 2.22 -2.87 9.82
N ALA A 136 1.50 -2.15 10.71
CA ALA A 136 0.04 -2.12 10.70
C ALA A 136 -0.46 -0.69 10.93
N HIS A 137 -1.62 -0.40 10.41
CA HIS A 137 -2.26 0.91 10.43
C HIS A 137 -3.75 0.82 10.67
N ARG A 138 -4.32 1.94 11.07
CA ARG A 138 -5.74 2.16 11.21
C ARG A 138 -6.12 3.55 10.70
N MET A 139 -7.27 3.66 10.05
CA MET A 139 -7.99 4.91 9.84
C MET A 139 -9.33 4.85 10.53
N TYR A 140 -9.71 5.98 11.15
CA TYR A 140 -10.89 6.07 11.99
C TYR A 140 -12.16 6.15 11.16
N GLY A 141 -13.16 5.34 11.54
CA GLY A 141 -14.47 5.32 10.94
C GLY A 141 -15.42 6.37 11.51
N LYS A 142 -16.56 6.51 10.87
CA LYS A 142 -17.57 7.54 11.23
C LYS A 142 -18.13 7.36 12.63
N GLY A 143 -18.18 6.13 13.13
CA GLY A 143 -18.67 5.83 14.49
C GLY A 143 -17.84 6.50 15.59
N LEU A 144 -16.53 6.72 15.39
CA LEU A 144 -15.67 7.38 16.36
C LEU A 144 -15.91 8.90 16.48
N GLU A 145 -16.56 9.54 15.53
CA GLU A 145 -16.84 10.99 15.60
C GLU A 145 -17.74 11.38 16.79
N THR A 146 -18.56 10.45 17.24
CA THR A 146 -19.57 10.67 18.29
C THR A 146 -19.40 9.76 19.51
N TRP A 147 -18.29 9.04 19.59
CA TRP A 147 -18.02 8.18 20.73
C TRP A 147 -17.54 9.01 21.92
N ASP A 148 -18.29 8.99 23.02
CA ASP A 148 -18.05 9.85 24.18
C ASP A 148 -16.69 9.58 24.87
N GLY A 149 -16.12 8.38 24.71
CA GLY A 149 -14.84 8.02 25.33
C GLY A 149 -13.64 8.71 24.73
N GLU A 150 -13.59 8.84 23.42
CA GLU A 150 -12.51 9.51 22.68
C GLU A 150 -13.00 9.88 21.27
N PRO A 151 -13.64 11.05 21.10
CA PRO A 151 -14.15 11.45 19.79
C PRO A 151 -12.99 11.81 18.85
N LEU A 152 -12.74 10.99 17.84
CA LEU A 152 -11.74 11.20 16.80
C LEU A 152 -12.43 11.61 15.51
N THR A 153 -12.19 12.83 15.05
CA THR A 153 -12.90 13.48 13.94
C THR A 153 -11.95 13.93 12.83
N SER A 154 -10.94 13.15 12.52
CA SER A 154 -9.96 13.56 11.51
C SER A 154 -9.51 12.41 10.63
N SER A 155 -9.19 12.73 9.36
CA SER A 155 -8.57 11.80 8.40
C SER A 155 -7.09 11.58 8.70
N THR A 156 -6.78 11.07 9.88
CA THR A 156 -5.42 10.76 10.33
C THR A 156 -5.11 9.28 10.10
N ILE A 157 -3.82 8.94 9.93
CA ILE A 157 -3.37 7.56 9.85
C ILE A 157 -2.67 7.21 11.15
N ASP A 158 -3.18 6.19 11.82
CA ASP A 158 -2.67 5.66 13.06
C ASP A 158 -1.61 4.58 12.82
N VAL A 159 -0.75 4.33 13.83
CA VAL A 159 0.40 3.43 13.75
C VAL A 159 0.27 2.32 14.79
N TRP A 160 0.28 1.09 14.33
CA TRP A 160 0.30 -0.09 15.20
C TRP A 160 1.64 -0.81 15.05
N SER A 161 2.47 -0.72 16.10
CA SER A 161 3.82 -1.27 16.13
C SER A 161 3.79 -2.79 16.29
N LYS A 162 4.28 -3.53 15.29
CA LYS A 162 4.35 -5.00 15.33
C LYS A 162 5.77 -5.50 15.11
N LYS A 163 6.14 -6.61 15.75
CA LYS A 163 7.42 -7.31 15.65
C LYS A 163 7.28 -8.77 15.21
N THR A 164 6.18 -9.07 14.53
CA THR A 164 5.87 -10.38 13.94
C THR A 164 5.47 -10.22 12.49
N ALA A 165 5.84 -11.18 11.66
CA ALA A 165 5.41 -11.23 10.26
C ALA A 165 3.96 -11.71 10.09
N LYS A 166 3.32 -12.24 11.15
CA LYS A 166 1.93 -12.70 11.12
C LYS A 166 0.97 -11.53 10.96
N MET A 167 -0.17 -11.76 10.34
CA MET A 167 -1.29 -10.84 10.36
C MET A 167 -1.92 -10.85 11.76
N VAL A 168 -2.01 -9.67 12.38
CA VAL A 168 -2.37 -9.53 13.80
C VAL A 168 -3.58 -8.63 14.05
N THR A 169 -3.99 -7.81 13.09
CA THR A 169 -5.03 -6.80 13.32
C THR A 169 -6.36 -7.41 13.78
N ASP A 170 -6.80 -8.51 13.17
CA ASP A 170 -8.02 -9.20 13.60
C ASP A 170 -7.92 -9.73 15.03
N LYS A 171 -6.79 -10.37 15.36
CA LYS A 171 -6.53 -10.86 16.71
C LYS A 171 -6.52 -9.73 17.73
N TRP A 172 -5.87 -8.62 17.42
CA TRP A 172 -5.75 -7.49 18.34
C TRP A 172 -7.09 -6.78 18.56
N TYR A 173 -7.92 -6.62 17.52
CA TYR A 173 -9.27 -6.07 17.68
C TYR A 173 -10.20 -6.92 18.55
N MET A 174 -9.99 -8.23 18.60
CA MET A 174 -10.74 -9.15 19.45
C MET A 174 -10.26 -9.16 20.91
N MET A 175 -9.16 -8.47 21.21
CA MET A 175 -8.62 -8.32 22.57
C MET A 175 -9.00 -6.95 23.13
N ASP A 176 -9.49 -6.90 24.36
CA ASP A 176 -9.83 -5.63 25.03
C ASP A 176 -8.61 -4.77 25.36
N ASP A 177 -7.39 -5.32 25.30
CA ASP A 177 -6.14 -4.67 25.68
C ASP A 177 -5.10 -4.68 24.55
N TYR A 178 -5.49 -4.23 23.36
CA TYR A 178 -4.56 -4.13 22.21
C TYR A 178 -3.53 -2.99 22.35
N HIS A 179 -3.61 -2.19 23.41
CA HIS A 179 -2.61 -1.17 23.78
C HIS A 179 -1.47 -1.73 24.64
N ALA A 180 -1.50 -3.00 25.04
CA ALA A 180 -0.43 -3.67 25.75
C ALA A 180 0.30 -4.69 24.85
N ASP A 181 1.65 -4.74 24.95
CA ASP A 181 2.45 -5.70 24.19
C ASP A 181 2.36 -7.10 24.78
N HIS A 182 1.63 -7.98 24.14
CA HIS A 182 1.52 -9.40 24.47
C HIS A 182 2.56 -10.28 23.74
N GLY A 183 3.68 -9.69 23.29
CA GLY A 183 4.77 -10.39 22.62
C GLY A 183 4.85 -10.18 21.12
N GLU A 184 3.83 -9.58 20.50
CA GLU A 184 3.77 -9.34 19.07
C GLU A 184 3.84 -7.84 18.71
N GLY A 185 3.76 -6.96 19.70
CA GLY A 185 3.62 -5.51 19.58
C GLY A 185 2.27 -5.04 20.09
N ALA A 186 1.90 -3.79 19.81
CA ALA A 186 0.62 -3.18 20.20
C ALA A 186 0.38 -1.84 19.49
N ASP A 187 -0.80 -1.27 19.77
CA ASP A 187 -1.11 0.13 19.50
C ASP A 187 -0.51 1.00 20.62
N PHE A 188 0.64 1.60 20.34
CA PHE A 188 1.34 2.53 21.27
C PHE A 188 1.25 3.99 20.80
N TYR A 189 0.64 4.24 19.66
CA TYR A 189 0.67 5.55 19.02
C TYR A 189 -0.64 6.31 19.26
N SER A 190 -0.54 7.53 19.75
CA SER A 190 -1.69 8.41 19.91
C SER A 190 -1.70 9.44 18.78
N ALA A 191 -2.49 9.23 17.75
CA ALA A 191 -2.59 10.15 16.62
C ALA A 191 -3.30 11.46 16.99
N GLY A 192 -4.34 11.40 17.81
CA GLY A 192 -5.13 12.54 18.22
C GLY A 192 -5.67 13.34 17.03
N GLU A 193 -5.63 14.65 17.13
CA GLU A 193 -6.06 15.57 16.06
C GLU A 193 -4.95 15.89 15.04
N SER A 194 -3.77 15.23 15.14
CA SER A 194 -2.70 15.38 14.17
C SER A 194 -3.04 14.65 12.85
N ARG A 195 -2.10 14.70 11.91
CA ARG A 195 -2.21 13.90 10.67
C ARG A 195 -1.63 12.48 10.82
N GLY A 196 -1.19 12.10 12.05
CA GLY A 196 -0.55 10.81 12.27
C GLY A 196 0.67 10.66 11.39
N ILE A 197 0.68 9.62 10.55
CA ILE A 197 1.69 9.43 9.51
C ILE A 197 1.07 9.42 8.11
N GLY A 198 1.22 10.53 7.38
CA GLY A 198 0.73 10.63 6.01
C GLY A 198 -0.75 11.01 5.85
N GLY A 199 -1.46 11.34 6.91
CA GLY A 199 -2.77 11.97 6.79
C GLY A 199 -2.65 13.31 6.05
N SER A 200 -3.65 13.64 5.23
CA SER A 200 -3.58 14.81 4.34
C SER A 200 -4.77 15.75 4.52
N GLY A 201 -4.61 16.95 3.97
CA GLY A 201 -5.66 17.96 3.88
C GLY A 201 -5.33 18.97 2.79
N VAL A 202 -6.27 19.86 2.49
CA VAL A 202 -6.06 20.94 1.54
C VAL A 202 -5.45 22.15 2.25
N TRP A 203 -4.33 22.65 1.74
CA TRP A 203 -3.67 23.85 2.26
C TRP A 203 -4.14 25.08 1.49
N ALA A 204 -4.76 26.00 2.21
CA ALA A 204 -5.21 27.28 1.68
C ALA A 204 -5.15 28.34 2.76
N SER A 205 -4.87 29.61 2.40
CA SER A 205 -4.85 30.75 3.32
C SER A 205 -4.00 30.49 4.59
N ASP A 206 -2.84 29.87 4.41
CA ASP A 206 -1.88 29.50 5.46
C ASP A 206 -2.47 28.59 6.56
N LYS A 207 -3.42 27.73 6.17
CA LYS A 207 -4.10 26.78 7.04
C LYS A 207 -4.35 25.44 6.34
N LEU A 208 -4.26 24.36 7.11
CA LEU A 208 -4.65 23.02 6.66
C LEU A 208 -6.15 22.79 6.95
N PHE A 209 -6.91 22.58 5.89
CA PHE A 209 -8.32 22.19 5.97
C PHE A 209 -8.43 20.68 5.78
N VAL A 210 -9.03 20.01 6.74
CA VAL A 210 -9.13 18.54 6.76
C VAL A 210 -10.57 18.06 6.71
N SER A 211 -10.81 16.89 6.13
CA SER A 211 -12.09 16.20 6.18
C SER A 211 -12.37 15.68 7.60
N LYS A 212 -13.60 15.29 7.84
CA LYS A 212 -13.96 14.35 8.90
C LYS A 212 -13.49 12.92 8.54
N ASN A 213 -13.91 11.93 9.33
CA ASN A 213 -13.62 10.52 9.07
C ASN A 213 -14.25 10.03 7.76
N PHE A 214 -13.74 8.95 7.20
CA PHE A 214 -14.30 8.38 5.97
C PHE A 214 -15.72 7.85 6.20
N VAL A 215 -16.52 7.88 5.14
CA VAL A 215 -17.93 7.47 5.17
C VAL A 215 -18.21 6.19 4.39
N ASN A 216 -17.28 5.81 3.50
CA ASN A 216 -17.41 4.62 2.68
C ASN A 216 -16.03 4.00 2.42
N SER A 217 -15.98 2.68 2.26
CA SER A 217 -14.76 1.95 1.93
C SER A 217 -15.02 0.90 0.86
N ARG A 218 -14.01 0.67 0.01
CA ARG A 218 -14.02 -0.39 -1.02
C ARG A 218 -12.72 -1.15 -0.95
N VAL A 219 -12.78 -2.48 -0.84
CA VAL A 219 -11.60 -3.34 -0.90
C VAL A 219 -11.45 -3.89 -2.32
N LEU A 220 -10.35 -3.55 -2.98
CA LEU A 220 -9.99 -4.00 -4.33
C LEU A 220 -9.10 -5.25 -4.27
N ALA A 221 -8.19 -5.30 -3.30
CA ALA A 221 -7.39 -6.50 -2.99
C ALA A 221 -7.06 -6.55 -1.50
N LYS A 222 -7.11 -7.74 -0.90
CA LYS A 222 -6.80 -7.94 0.53
C LYS A 222 -5.74 -9.00 0.80
N GLY A 223 -4.70 -9.02 -0.02
CA GLY A 223 -3.62 -9.99 0.05
C GLY A 223 -3.73 -11.07 -1.04
N PRO A 224 -2.78 -12.00 -1.10
CA PRO A 224 -1.70 -12.24 -0.12
C PRO A 224 -0.49 -11.29 -0.19
N ILE A 225 -0.21 -10.67 -1.35
CA ILE A 225 0.98 -9.82 -1.56
C ILE A 225 0.69 -8.35 -1.28
N ARG A 226 -0.44 -7.86 -1.78
CA ARG A 226 -0.89 -6.46 -1.69
C ARG A 226 -2.26 -6.39 -1.06
N VAL A 227 -2.41 -5.48 -0.10
CA VAL A 227 -3.71 -4.90 0.23
C VAL A 227 -3.89 -3.60 -0.56
N LEU A 228 -5.07 -3.44 -1.18
CA LEU A 228 -5.46 -2.25 -1.95
C LEU A 228 -6.92 -1.92 -1.65
N PHE A 229 -7.18 -0.70 -1.25
CA PHE A 229 -8.52 -0.24 -0.90
C PHE A 229 -8.69 1.26 -1.12
N GLU A 230 -9.94 1.70 -1.10
CA GLU A 230 -10.33 3.10 -1.20
C GLU A 230 -11.22 3.51 -0.05
N LEU A 231 -11.03 4.75 0.40
CA LEU A 231 -11.85 5.42 1.41
C LEU A 231 -12.40 6.71 0.82
N ASP A 232 -13.72 6.91 0.93
CA ASP A 232 -14.38 8.13 0.48
C ASP A 232 -14.64 9.05 1.69
N TYR A 233 -14.35 10.33 1.50
CA TYR A 233 -14.58 11.40 2.45
C TYR A 233 -15.63 12.36 1.92
N GLU A 234 -16.65 12.66 2.74
CA GLU A 234 -17.67 13.68 2.44
C GLU A 234 -17.04 15.05 2.20
N SER A 235 -17.75 15.90 1.50
CA SER A 235 -17.24 17.25 1.19
C SER A 235 -17.08 18.10 2.44
N TRP A 236 -15.98 18.85 2.51
CA TRP A 236 -15.70 19.83 3.56
C TRP A 236 -15.37 21.20 2.97
N ASP A 237 -15.48 22.22 3.79
CA ASP A 237 -15.15 23.60 3.41
C ASP A 237 -13.65 23.84 3.46
N VAL A 238 -13.13 24.52 2.42
CA VAL A 238 -11.76 24.96 2.28
C VAL A 238 -11.75 26.44 1.98
N GLY A 239 -12.11 27.26 2.98
CA GLY A 239 -12.12 28.71 2.85
C GLY A 239 -13.09 29.24 1.80
N GLY A 240 -14.28 28.63 1.69
CA GLY A 240 -15.34 29.00 0.73
C GLY A 240 -15.37 28.13 -0.53
N MET A 241 -14.39 27.27 -0.74
CA MET A 241 -14.43 26.17 -1.71
C MET A 241 -14.87 24.91 -1.00
N LYS A 242 -15.65 24.03 -1.65
CA LYS A 242 -15.98 22.71 -1.12
C LYS A 242 -15.27 21.63 -1.92
N VAL A 243 -14.63 20.71 -1.23
CA VAL A 243 -13.94 19.56 -1.84
C VAL A 243 -14.36 18.27 -1.16
N SER A 244 -14.36 17.18 -1.89
CA SER A 244 -14.45 15.80 -1.38
C SER A 244 -13.20 15.01 -1.82
N GLU A 245 -12.93 13.87 -1.19
CA GLU A 245 -11.75 13.08 -1.46
C GLU A 245 -12.10 11.59 -1.58
N THR A 246 -11.50 10.91 -2.55
CA THR A 246 -11.32 9.46 -2.55
C THR A 246 -9.83 9.17 -2.37
N LYS A 247 -9.50 8.53 -1.27
CA LYS A 247 -8.12 8.13 -0.94
C LYS A 247 -7.94 6.64 -1.22
N ARG A 248 -7.04 6.32 -2.17
CA ARG A 248 -6.60 4.96 -2.48
C ARG A 248 -5.30 4.67 -1.75
N ILE A 249 -5.26 3.56 -1.03
CA ILE A 249 -4.10 3.13 -0.25
C ILE A 249 -3.73 1.71 -0.68
N SER A 250 -2.43 1.50 -0.91
CA SER A 250 -1.88 0.16 -1.14
C SER A 250 -0.65 -0.07 -0.27
N LEU A 251 -0.55 -1.29 0.29
CA LEU A 251 0.58 -1.75 1.07
C LEU A 251 0.99 -3.14 0.57
N ASP A 252 2.25 -3.28 0.16
CA ASP A 252 2.82 -4.54 -0.30
C ASP A 252 3.60 -5.25 0.81
N GLY A 253 3.66 -6.57 0.77
CA GLY A 253 4.53 -7.36 1.65
C GLY A 253 5.98 -6.88 1.58
N GLY A 254 6.66 -6.80 2.74
CA GLY A 254 8.05 -6.35 2.86
C GLY A 254 8.26 -4.84 2.93
N SER A 255 7.26 -4.02 2.60
CA SER A 255 7.37 -2.56 2.64
C SER A 255 7.15 -1.99 4.04
N HIS A 256 7.85 -0.90 4.37
CA HIS A 256 7.55 -0.04 5.53
C HIS A 256 6.75 1.21 5.15
N LEU A 257 6.33 1.33 3.89
CA LEU A 257 5.60 2.48 3.38
C LEU A 257 4.36 2.04 2.61
N ASP A 258 3.25 2.69 2.91
CA ASP A 258 2.07 2.72 2.06
C ASP A 258 2.31 3.60 0.84
N LYS A 259 1.72 3.26 -0.29
CA LYS A 259 1.50 4.18 -1.41
C LYS A 259 0.09 4.76 -1.27
N LEU A 260 0.01 6.09 -1.18
CA LEU A 260 -1.25 6.81 -1.05
C LEU A 260 -1.50 7.65 -2.30
N GLN A 261 -2.70 7.52 -2.85
CA GLN A 261 -3.16 8.27 -4.01
C GLN A 261 -4.51 8.91 -3.66
N SER A 262 -4.56 10.23 -3.59
CA SER A 262 -5.81 10.94 -3.31
C SER A 262 -6.29 11.65 -4.57
N THR A 263 -7.58 11.48 -4.86
CA THR A 263 -8.29 12.24 -5.90
C THR A 263 -9.27 13.17 -5.21
N TYR A 264 -9.13 14.46 -5.45
CA TYR A 264 -10.02 15.48 -4.91
C TYR A 264 -11.01 15.93 -5.96
N LYS A 265 -12.29 16.06 -5.56
CA LYS A 265 -13.32 16.63 -6.39
C LYS A 265 -13.71 18.00 -5.82
N ILE A 266 -13.62 19.05 -6.64
CA ILE A 266 -14.10 20.36 -6.29
C ILE A 266 -15.60 20.41 -6.54
N GLU A 267 -16.39 20.42 -5.46
CA GLU A 267 -17.85 20.42 -5.51
C GLU A 267 -18.40 21.84 -5.71
N SER A 268 -17.71 22.85 -5.19
CA SER A 268 -18.01 24.26 -5.43
C SER A 268 -16.76 25.12 -5.30
N GLY A 269 -16.70 26.22 -6.04
CA GLY A 269 -15.49 27.03 -6.19
C GLY A 269 -14.61 26.53 -7.34
N SER A 270 -13.38 27.04 -7.40
CA SER A 270 -12.40 26.64 -8.42
C SER A 270 -10.99 27.05 -8.00
N GLY A 271 -9.99 26.39 -8.55
CA GLY A 271 -8.57 26.73 -8.36
C GLY A 271 -7.68 25.50 -8.25
N PRO A 272 -6.36 25.68 -8.36
CA PRO A 272 -5.41 24.62 -8.15
C PRO A 272 -5.38 24.25 -6.66
N LEU A 273 -5.23 22.96 -6.36
CA LEU A 273 -5.12 22.46 -5.00
C LEU A 273 -3.65 22.30 -4.60
N THR A 274 -3.33 22.76 -3.40
CA THR A 274 -2.11 22.41 -2.67
C THR A 274 -2.50 21.50 -1.50
N ILE A 275 -1.85 20.35 -1.42
CA ILE A 275 -2.17 19.34 -0.41
C ILE A 275 -1.04 19.30 0.62
N GLY A 276 -1.39 19.41 1.89
CA GLY A 276 -0.48 19.22 3.02
C GLY A 276 -0.51 17.76 3.48
N VAL A 277 0.61 17.05 3.30
CA VAL A 277 0.83 15.70 3.84
C VAL A 277 1.56 15.83 5.17
N GLY A 278 1.01 15.26 6.23
CA GLY A 278 1.47 15.53 7.59
C GLY A 278 2.15 14.37 8.29
N MET A 279 3.04 14.73 9.21
CA MET A 279 3.56 13.89 10.29
C MET A 279 3.31 14.56 11.64
N LYS A 280 2.77 13.83 12.61
CA LYS A 280 2.53 14.32 13.98
C LYS A 280 3.82 14.88 14.57
N LYS A 281 3.75 16.08 15.21
CA LYS A 281 4.83 16.62 16.03
C LYS A 281 4.89 15.93 17.40
N THR A 282 6.10 15.65 17.86
CA THR A 282 6.35 15.02 19.16
C THR A 282 7.53 15.71 19.84
N ASN A 283 7.43 15.93 21.14
CA ASN A 283 8.52 16.57 21.90
C ASN A 283 9.77 15.70 21.92
N GLY A 284 10.93 16.32 21.64
CA GLY A 284 12.23 15.65 21.66
C GLY A 284 12.51 14.76 20.46
N GLU A 285 11.71 14.86 19.39
CA GLU A 285 11.98 14.18 18.14
C GLU A 285 13.23 14.70 17.41
N GLN A 286 13.86 13.82 16.65
CA GLN A 286 14.92 14.16 15.70
C GLN A 286 14.36 14.16 14.28
N ARG A 287 14.87 15.00 13.39
CA ARG A 287 14.37 15.08 12.01
C ARG A 287 15.51 15.24 11.01
N GLU A 288 15.35 14.62 9.87
CA GLU A 288 16.18 14.82 8.69
C GLU A 288 15.31 14.91 7.45
N ALA A 289 15.72 15.76 6.50
CA ALA A 289 15.04 15.93 5.24
C ALA A 289 16.01 16.05 4.08
N SER A 290 15.61 15.53 2.93
CA SER A 290 16.25 15.73 1.63
C SER A 290 15.17 16.19 0.64
N PRO A 291 14.81 17.50 0.64
CA PRO A 291 13.74 18.02 -0.21
C PRO A 291 13.98 17.79 -1.70
N GLU A 292 15.24 17.79 -2.12
CA GLU A 292 15.65 17.49 -3.50
C GLU A 292 15.35 16.05 -3.93
N LYS A 293 15.15 15.14 -2.95
CA LYS A 293 14.72 13.75 -3.15
C LYS A 293 13.24 13.55 -2.76
N GLY A 294 12.60 14.60 -2.22
CA GLY A 294 11.26 14.51 -1.67
C GLY A 294 11.16 13.67 -0.38
N VAL A 295 12.25 13.49 0.38
CA VAL A 295 12.33 12.58 1.53
C VAL A 295 12.32 13.35 2.83
N PHE A 296 11.41 12.97 3.74
CA PHE A 296 11.24 13.56 5.07
C PHE A 296 11.17 12.44 6.10
N ALA A 297 12.06 12.49 7.10
CA ALA A 297 12.20 11.50 8.15
C ALA A 297 12.15 12.15 9.52
N LYS A 298 11.57 11.45 10.48
CA LYS A 298 11.71 11.78 11.89
C LYS A 298 11.90 10.52 12.72
N TRP A 299 12.46 10.69 13.91
CA TRP A 299 12.71 9.65 14.90
C TRP A 299 12.24 10.13 16.25
N GLU A 300 11.38 9.35 16.91
CA GLU A 300 10.75 9.75 18.14
C GLU A 300 10.62 8.61 19.15
N ARG A 301 10.37 8.96 20.41
CA ARG A 301 10.03 8.00 21.45
C ARG A 301 8.58 7.53 21.26
N VAL A 302 8.39 6.23 21.30
CA VAL A 302 7.07 5.61 21.35
C VAL A 302 6.48 5.78 22.75
N GLU A 303 5.19 6.01 22.85
CA GLU A 303 4.49 6.13 24.13
C GLU A 303 4.66 4.88 25.01
N LYS A 304 4.35 4.98 26.29
CA LYS A 304 4.49 3.90 27.29
C LYS A 304 5.90 3.30 27.38
N ASN A 305 6.94 4.06 26.99
CA ASN A 305 8.33 3.60 26.91
C ASN A 305 8.51 2.35 26.02
N ALA A 306 7.68 2.22 24.99
CA ALA A 306 7.72 1.05 24.09
C ALA A 306 8.90 1.05 23.10
N GLY A 307 9.86 1.98 23.23
CA GLY A 307 11.05 2.10 22.39
C GLY A 307 11.04 3.37 21.54
N MET A 308 11.61 3.28 20.35
CA MET A 308 11.72 4.37 19.39
C MET A 308 11.08 3.97 18.06
N GLN A 309 10.56 4.94 17.33
CA GLN A 309 10.05 4.74 15.98
C GLN A 309 10.51 5.81 15.01
N GLY A 310 10.66 5.42 13.75
CA GLY A 310 10.85 6.32 12.64
C GLY A 310 9.55 6.53 11.89
N LEU A 311 9.15 7.76 11.66
CA LEU A 311 8.08 8.10 10.73
C LEU A 311 8.68 8.73 9.47
N GLY A 312 8.10 8.47 8.29
CA GLY A 312 8.66 8.99 7.04
C GLY A 312 7.61 9.24 5.98
N VAL A 313 7.85 10.30 5.20
CA VAL A 313 7.06 10.64 4.01
C VAL A 313 7.99 10.83 2.83
N ILE A 314 7.59 10.29 1.68
CA ILE A 314 8.23 10.52 0.38
C ILE A 314 7.19 11.13 -0.56
N VAL A 315 7.57 12.22 -1.21
CA VAL A 315 6.77 12.90 -2.24
C VAL A 315 7.59 13.01 -3.53
N ASP A 316 6.95 13.18 -4.68
CA ASP A 316 7.69 13.57 -5.88
C ASP A 316 8.27 14.98 -5.67
N PRO A 317 9.61 15.15 -5.69
CA PRO A 317 10.24 16.44 -5.46
C PRO A 317 9.79 17.52 -6.46
N LYS A 318 9.32 17.13 -7.65
CA LYS A 318 8.79 18.07 -8.66
C LYS A 318 7.43 18.68 -8.25
N THR A 319 6.68 18.01 -7.39
CA THR A 319 5.39 18.49 -6.88
C THR A 319 5.53 19.24 -5.56
N LEU A 320 6.66 19.09 -4.87
CA LEU A 320 6.92 19.74 -3.59
C LEU A 320 6.96 21.27 -3.77
N VAL A 321 6.13 21.96 -3.00
CA VAL A 321 6.07 23.43 -2.94
C VAL A 321 7.03 23.92 -1.86
N GLU A 322 6.80 23.49 -0.63
CA GLU A 322 7.60 23.82 0.54
C GLU A 322 7.31 22.86 1.70
N GLN A 323 8.16 22.91 2.71
CA GLN A 323 7.89 22.35 4.02
C GLN A 323 7.29 23.45 4.91
N LYS A 324 6.22 23.12 5.58
CA LYS A 324 5.64 23.98 6.61
C LYS A 324 5.39 23.19 7.89
N ASP A 325 4.94 23.87 8.88
CA ASP A 325 4.42 23.25 10.08
C ASP A 325 3.20 24.03 10.59
N ASP A 326 2.34 23.31 11.26
CA ASP A 326 1.28 23.88 12.06
C ASP A 326 1.51 23.53 13.55
N GLN A 327 0.54 23.78 14.39
CA GLN A 327 0.65 23.50 15.82
C GLN A 327 0.90 22.00 16.12
N ARG A 328 0.41 21.10 15.26
CA ARG A 328 0.38 19.63 15.51
C ARG A 328 1.21 18.80 14.54
N ASN A 329 1.55 19.36 13.38
CA ASN A 329 2.12 18.61 12.27
C ASN A 329 3.31 19.29 11.63
N TRP A 330 4.23 18.47 11.13
CA TRP A 330 5.14 18.81 10.05
C TRP A 330 4.44 18.50 8.74
N LEU A 331 4.42 19.46 7.81
CA LEU A 331 3.66 19.39 6.57
C LEU A 331 4.59 19.45 5.36
N MET A 332 4.42 18.54 4.43
CA MET A 332 4.96 18.61 3.07
C MET A 332 3.84 19.12 2.17
N LEU A 333 3.97 20.35 1.69
CA LEU A 333 3.00 20.93 0.77
C LEU A 333 3.33 20.54 -0.66
N ILE A 334 2.40 19.84 -1.32
CA ILE A 334 2.56 19.34 -2.68
C ILE A 334 1.45 19.86 -3.58
N LYS A 335 1.78 20.16 -4.84
CA LYS A 335 0.79 20.53 -5.85
C LYS A 335 0.04 19.30 -6.33
N ALA A 336 -1.28 19.40 -6.37
CA ALA A 336 -2.09 18.44 -7.10
C ALA A 336 -1.88 18.58 -8.61
N THR A 337 -2.07 17.48 -9.34
CA THR A 337 -2.11 17.46 -10.81
C THR A 337 -3.31 18.26 -11.31
N PRO A 338 -3.38 18.61 -12.62
CA PRO A 338 -4.54 19.30 -13.20
C PRO A 338 -5.88 18.58 -13.01
N ASP A 339 -5.87 17.25 -12.86
CA ASP A 339 -7.03 16.42 -12.52
C ASP A 339 -7.19 16.20 -11.00
N ASN A 340 -6.59 17.08 -10.19
CA ASN A 340 -6.69 17.13 -8.73
C ASN A 340 -6.25 15.84 -8.03
N LYS A 341 -5.20 15.20 -8.51
CA LYS A 341 -4.62 14.00 -7.88
C LYS A 341 -3.29 14.30 -7.23
N VAL A 342 -3.01 13.58 -6.17
CA VAL A 342 -1.67 13.52 -5.55
C VAL A 342 -1.29 12.08 -5.28
N THR A 343 0.03 11.81 -5.36
CA THR A 343 0.61 10.51 -4.97
C THR A 343 1.79 10.78 -4.06
N TYR A 344 1.85 10.04 -2.97
CA TYR A 344 2.94 10.07 -2.00
C TYR A 344 3.06 8.72 -1.29
N TRP A 345 4.14 8.55 -0.55
CA TRP A 345 4.37 7.37 0.29
C TRP A 345 4.56 7.80 1.73
N ALA A 346 4.00 7.06 2.65
CA ALA A 346 4.10 7.33 4.08
C ALA A 346 4.12 6.02 4.87
N GLY A 347 4.83 6.02 5.99
CA GLY A 347 4.86 4.85 6.84
C GLY A 347 5.91 4.97 7.94
N PHE A 348 6.24 3.85 8.58
CA PHE A 348 7.05 3.86 9.78
C PHE A 348 7.91 2.62 9.94
N CYS A 349 8.83 2.69 10.92
CA CYS A 349 9.53 1.54 11.48
C CYS A 349 9.56 1.65 13.00
N TRP A 350 9.75 0.51 13.66
CA TRP A 350 9.90 0.40 15.10
C TRP A 350 11.24 -0.25 15.45
N ASP A 351 11.99 0.32 16.39
CA ASP A 351 13.34 -0.14 16.77
C ASP A 351 13.39 -1.58 17.30
N LYS A 352 12.24 -2.12 17.74
CA LYS A 352 12.11 -3.51 18.20
C LYS A 352 11.67 -4.49 17.11
N ALA A 353 11.49 -4.02 15.88
CA ALA A 353 10.86 -4.81 14.79
C ALA A 353 11.74 -4.94 13.55
N GLY A 354 13.04 -4.72 13.63
CA GLY A 354 13.89 -4.85 12.45
C GLY A 354 15.27 -4.19 12.59
N PRO A 355 15.98 -3.99 11.49
CA PRO A 355 17.35 -3.48 11.52
C PRO A 355 17.45 -1.95 11.69
N MET A 356 16.34 -1.23 11.60
CA MET A 356 16.32 0.24 11.70
C MET A 356 16.17 0.63 13.18
N THR A 357 17.26 1.02 13.81
CA THR A 357 17.34 1.30 15.26
C THR A 357 17.64 2.76 15.59
N ASP A 358 17.78 3.61 14.56
CA ASP A 358 18.03 5.04 14.68
C ASP A 358 17.54 5.82 13.46
N LEU A 359 17.61 7.17 13.56
CA LEU A 359 17.21 8.06 12.47
C LEU A 359 18.03 7.84 11.19
N ALA A 360 19.34 7.59 11.31
CA ALA A 360 20.20 7.41 10.15
C ALA A 360 19.86 6.15 9.36
N GLY A 361 19.59 5.03 10.03
CA GLY A 361 19.12 3.79 9.43
C GLY A 361 17.76 3.96 8.75
N TRP A 362 16.82 4.64 9.40
CA TRP A 362 15.53 4.94 8.85
C TRP A 362 15.61 5.86 7.61
N LYS A 363 16.39 6.97 7.73
CA LYS A 363 16.60 7.89 6.62
C LYS A 363 17.23 7.21 5.41
N LYS A 364 18.20 6.32 5.63
CA LYS A 364 18.83 5.52 4.56
C LYS A 364 17.79 4.61 3.87
N TYR A 365 16.88 3.98 4.63
CA TYR A 365 15.80 3.20 4.04
C TYR A 365 14.92 4.07 3.13
N LEU A 366 14.47 5.23 3.62
CA LEU A 366 13.65 6.16 2.84
C LEU A 366 14.37 6.67 1.58
N ASP A 367 15.66 7.03 1.67
CA ASP A 367 16.45 7.46 0.52
C ASP A 367 16.58 6.36 -0.53
N THR A 368 16.75 5.11 -0.09
CA THR A 368 16.81 3.95 -0.99
C THR A 368 15.44 3.73 -1.65
N TYR A 369 14.37 3.77 -0.88
CA TYR A 369 13.02 3.59 -1.40
C TYR A 369 12.63 4.70 -2.40
N ALA A 370 13.05 5.95 -2.16
CA ALA A 370 12.86 7.06 -3.11
C ALA A 370 13.60 6.81 -4.45
N GLN A 371 14.80 6.22 -4.41
CA GLN A 371 15.52 5.79 -5.62
C GLN A 371 14.76 4.67 -6.36
N GLU A 372 14.21 3.73 -5.61
CA GLU A 372 13.41 2.63 -6.17
C GLU A 372 12.14 3.12 -6.84
N ILE A 373 11.44 4.11 -6.25
CA ILE A 373 10.29 4.79 -6.85
C ILE A 373 10.68 5.48 -8.16
N ALA A 374 11.80 6.21 -8.16
CA ALA A 374 12.30 6.94 -9.33
C ALA A 374 12.79 6.03 -10.45
N SER A 375 13.17 4.80 -10.12
CA SER A 375 13.69 3.80 -11.06
C SER A 375 13.04 2.43 -10.80
N PRO A 376 11.77 2.25 -11.14
CA PRO A 376 11.06 0.99 -10.90
C PRO A 376 11.71 -0.17 -11.67
N ILE A 377 11.45 -1.40 -11.24
CA ILE A 377 11.86 -2.59 -12.00
C ILE A 377 11.27 -2.49 -13.41
N GLN A 378 12.14 -2.55 -14.41
CA GLN A 378 11.72 -2.53 -15.80
C GLN A 378 11.23 -3.91 -16.21
N VAL A 379 10.00 -3.99 -16.73
CA VAL A 379 9.36 -5.25 -17.12
C VAL A 379 9.01 -5.20 -18.61
N SER A 380 9.33 -6.26 -19.33
CA SER A 380 8.98 -6.42 -20.74
C SER A 380 8.68 -7.86 -21.08
N ALA A 381 7.82 -8.08 -22.07
CA ALA A 381 7.73 -9.41 -22.71
C ALA A 381 9.08 -9.71 -23.37
N ALA A 382 9.61 -10.88 -23.12
CA ALA A 382 10.80 -11.38 -23.80
C ALA A 382 10.40 -11.87 -25.21
N PRO A 383 11.25 -11.66 -26.21
CA PRO A 383 10.99 -12.13 -27.58
C PRO A 383 10.85 -13.64 -27.67
#